data_939000c8147967054ca909fae9487b32
#
_entry.id   939000c8147967054ca909fae9487b32
#
_cell.length_a   1.000
_cell.length_b   1.000
_cell.length_c   1.000
_cell.angle_alpha   90.00
_cell.angle_beta   90.00
_cell.angle_gamma   90.00
#
_symmetry.space_group_name_H-M   'P 1'
#
loop_
_entity.id
_entity.type
_entity.pdbx_description
1 polymer ?
#
loop_
_entity_poly.entity_id
_entity_poly.type
_entity_poly.pdbx_seq_one_letter_code
_entity_poly.pdbx_strand_id
1 'polypeptide(L)'
;MASDMNRRKFLGYAAASAGAVTIVPRHVLGGAGYVAPSEKITVANIGCGTQGLTEMFGMLTAPEVQVVAVCDPNQDSSDYVEWGKDSVRSTIAAGLGRPQWRKGAGRVPGGRDVGKEVVELYYSDKAPSGGYRGCASYADFRDLLENAKDIDAVKVMTP
;
A
#
# COMPACT_ATOMS: atom_id res chain seq x y z
N MET A 1 -20.00 20.63 -47.05
CA MET A 1 -19.21 21.87 -46.89
C MET A 1 -17.87 21.50 -46.23
N ALA A 2 -16.80 21.39 -47.01
CA ALA A 2 -15.47 21.16 -46.50
C ALA A 2 -14.92 22.48 -45.95
N SER A 3 -14.65 22.56 -44.66
CA SER A 3 -14.06 23.73 -44.04
C SER A 3 -12.60 23.85 -44.47
N ASP A 4 -12.30 24.91 -45.22
CA ASP A 4 -10.94 25.22 -45.70
C ASP A 4 -10.02 25.48 -44.51
N MET A 5 -9.19 24.49 -44.18
CA MET A 5 -8.21 24.55 -43.07
C MET A 5 -6.92 25.21 -43.58
N ASN A 6 -6.79 26.52 -43.32
CA ASN A 6 -5.59 27.24 -43.72
C ASN A 6 -4.42 27.00 -42.70
N ARG A 7 -3.16 27.22 -43.16
CA ARG A 7 -1.95 27.03 -42.35
C ARG A 7 -1.99 27.70 -40.97
N ARG A 8 -2.66 28.86 -40.89
CA ARG A 8 -2.75 29.63 -39.62
C ARG A 8 -3.70 28.96 -38.63
N LYS A 9 -4.81 28.38 -39.07
CA LYS A 9 -5.71 27.59 -38.25
C LYS A 9 -5.08 26.28 -37.79
N PHE A 10 -4.34 25.60 -38.71
CA PHE A 10 -3.59 24.39 -38.37
C PHE A 10 -2.53 24.64 -37.27
N LEU A 11 -1.73 25.72 -37.40
CA LEU A 11 -0.73 26.11 -36.38
C LEU A 11 -1.40 26.51 -35.06
N GLY A 12 -2.57 27.13 -35.09
CA GLY A 12 -3.34 27.46 -33.88
C GLY A 12 -3.83 26.21 -33.15
N TYR A 13 -4.32 25.20 -33.87
CA TYR A 13 -4.74 23.93 -33.27
C TYR A 13 -3.54 23.10 -32.78
N ALA A 14 -2.43 23.10 -33.52
CA ALA A 14 -1.18 22.44 -33.09
C ALA A 14 -0.59 23.07 -31.84
N ALA A 15 -0.64 24.40 -31.71
CA ALA A 15 -0.18 25.11 -30.51
C ALA A 15 -1.11 24.85 -29.30
N ALA A 16 -2.43 24.73 -29.53
CA ALA A 16 -3.38 24.39 -28.47
C ALA A 16 -3.26 22.94 -27.99
N SER A 17 -2.86 22.01 -28.88
CA SER A 17 -2.60 20.61 -28.49
C SER A 17 -1.24 20.41 -27.83
N ALA A 18 -0.24 21.25 -28.11
CA ALA A 18 1.07 21.19 -27.45
C ALA A 18 1.03 21.64 -25.98
N GLY A 19 -0.01 22.38 -25.56
CA GLY A 19 -0.23 22.76 -24.14
C GLY A 19 -0.71 21.63 -23.21
N ALA A 20 -1.02 20.46 -23.76
CA ALA A 20 -1.52 19.31 -22.99
C ALA A 20 -0.47 18.18 -22.88
N VAL A 21 0.82 18.51 -22.84
CA VAL A 21 1.84 17.51 -22.51
C VAL A 21 1.74 17.23 -21.02
N THR A 22 0.97 16.21 -20.67
CA THR A 22 0.96 15.68 -19.31
C THR A 22 2.30 14.97 -19.09
N ILE A 23 3.17 15.58 -18.28
CA ILE A 23 4.38 14.91 -17.80
C ILE A 23 3.94 13.83 -16.82
N VAL A 24 3.86 12.58 -17.30
CA VAL A 24 3.57 11.43 -16.44
C VAL A 24 4.86 11.10 -15.70
N PRO A 25 4.88 11.16 -14.36
CA PRO A 25 6.07 10.80 -13.59
C PRO A 25 6.51 9.37 -13.87
N ARG A 26 7.81 9.11 -13.84
CA ARG A 26 8.40 7.79 -14.18
C ARG A 26 7.84 6.64 -13.33
N HIS A 27 7.52 6.89 -12.07
CA HIS A 27 6.94 5.91 -11.17
C HIS A 27 5.53 5.44 -11.56
N VAL A 28 4.87 6.14 -12.49
CA VAL A 28 3.56 5.75 -13.04
C VAL A 28 3.70 4.92 -14.32
N LEU A 29 4.82 5.11 -15.04
CA LEU A 29 5.04 4.45 -16.34
C LEU A 29 5.80 3.11 -16.24
N GLY A 30 6.33 2.78 -15.06
CA GLY A 30 7.23 1.63 -14.92
C GLY A 30 8.57 1.87 -15.60
N GLY A 31 9.39 0.83 -15.75
CA GLY A 31 10.72 0.86 -16.37
C GLY A 31 11.83 0.47 -15.41
N ALA A 32 13.11 0.64 -15.82
CA ALA A 32 14.24 0.17 -15.01
C ALA A 32 14.21 0.73 -13.58
N GLY A 33 13.97 -0.14 -12.61
CA GLY A 33 13.85 0.17 -11.18
C GLY A 33 12.48 0.67 -10.70
N TYR A 34 11.46 0.68 -11.57
CA TYR A 34 10.09 1.10 -11.22
C TYR A 34 9.07 0.12 -11.80
N VAL A 35 8.21 -0.41 -10.94
CA VAL A 35 7.05 -1.21 -11.34
C VAL A 35 5.84 -0.26 -11.45
N ALA A 36 5.17 -0.24 -12.59
CA ALA A 36 3.95 0.56 -12.76
C ALA A 36 2.87 0.08 -11.79
N PRO A 37 2.01 0.96 -11.27
CA PRO A 37 0.93 0.57 -10.37
C PRO A 37 0.03 -0.54 -10.93
N SER A 38 -0.19 -0.55 -12.25
CA SER A 38 -0.97 -1.58 -12.96
C SER A 38 -0.26 -2.93 -13.12
N GLU A 39 1.03 -2.99 -12.84
CA GLU A 39 1.85 -4.22 -12.92
C GLU A 39 2.15 -4.80 -11.53
N LYS A 40 1.68 -4.14 -10.47
CA LYS A 40 1.84 -4.63 -9.11
C LYS A 40 0.83 -5.72 -8.78
N ILE A 41 1.28 -6.73 -8.08
CA ILE A 41 0.43 -7.76 -7.50
C ILE A 41 -0.22 -7.18 -6.25
N THR A 42 -1.54 -7.05 -6.26
CA THR A 42 -2.29 -6.58 -5.10
C THR A 42 -2.56 -7.72 -4.14
N VAL A 43 -2.21 -7.51 -2.86
CA VAL A 43 -2.27 -8.56 -1.84
C VAL A 43 -3.10 -8.13 -0.64
N ALA A 44 -3.95 -9.05 -0.16
CA ALA A 44 -4.56 -8.96 1.15
C ALA A 44 -3.81 -9.83 2.17
N ASN A 45 -3.59 -9.31 3.38
CA ASN A 45 -2.99 -10.06 4.48
C ASN A 45 -4.06 -10.43 5.51
N ILE A 46 -4.31 -11.74 5.69
CA ILE A 46 -5.23 -12.29 6.69
C ILE A 46 -4.41 -12.80 7.87
N GLY A 47 -4.69 -12.25 9.04
CA GLY A 47 -3.93 -12.46 10.27
C GLY A 47 -2.88 -11.36 10.47
N CYS A 48 -3.15 -10.46 11.42
CA CYS A 48 -2.28 -9.34 11.79
C CYS A 48 -1.71 -9.51 13.21
N GLY A 49 -1.42 -10.75 13.58
CA GLY A 49 -0.68 -11.08 14.79
C GLY A 49 0.84 -10.97 14.58
N THR A 50 1.60 -11.51 15.51
CA THR A 50 3.08 -11.46 15.53
C THR A 50 3.71 -11.86 14.20
N GLN A 51 3.41 -13.07 13.73
CA GLN A 51 3.96 -13.57 12.47
C GLN A 51 3.36 -12.83 11.27
N GLY A 52 2.04 -12.56 11.30
CA GLY A 52 1.35 -11.86 10.23
C GLY A 52 1.92 -10.47 9.95
N LEU A 53 2.18 -9.68 10.97
CA LEU A 53 2.79 -8.35 10.84
C LEU A 53 4.24 -8.43 10.35
N THR A 54 5.04 -9.37 10.89
CA THR A 54 6.44 -9.54 10.49
C THR A 54 6.56 -9.90 9.01
N GLU A 55 5.78 -10.87 8.58
CA GLU A 55 5.78 -11.34 7.19
C GLU A 55 5.14 -10.31 6.22
N MET A 56 4.09 -9.61 6.67
CA MET A 56 3.48 -8.54 5.90
C MET A 56 4.50 -7.43 5.64
N PHE A 57 5.33 -7.11 6.61
CA PHE A 57 6.38 -6.11 6.44
C PHE A 57 7.38 -6.51 5.34
N GLY A 58 7.72 -7.79 5.24
CA GLY A 58 8.51 -8.33 4.12
C GLY A 58 7.86 -8.07 2.75
N MET A 59 6.54 -8.25 2.65
CA MET A 59 5.80 -7.96 1.41
C MET A 59 5.79 -6.47 1.05
N LEU A 60 5.70 -5.58 2.05
CA LEU A 60 5.73 -4.12 1.82
C LEU A 60 7.03 -3.66 1.16
N THR A 61 8.13 -4.37 1.38
CA THR A 61 9.44 -4.02 0.80
C THR A 61 9.63 -4.53 -0.63
N ALA A 62 8.81 -5.46 -1.11
CA ALA A 62 8.87 -6.01 -2.47
C ALA A 62 8.28 -4.99 -3.47
N PRO A 63 9.03 -4.54 -4.48
CA PRO A 63 8.58 -3.49 -5.40
C PRO A 63 7.38 -3.93 -6.27
N GLU A 64 7.26 -5.24 -6.53
CA GLU A 64 6.20 -5.84 -7.34
C GLU A 64 4.90 -6.05 -6.56
N VAL A 65 4.92 -5.91 -5.22
CA VAL A 65 3.78 -6.18 -4.35
C VAL A 65 3.20 -4.89 -3.82
N GLN A 66 1.88 -4.85 -3.71
CA GLN A 66 1.15 -3.80 -3.01
C GLN A 66 0.14 -4.42 -2.05
N VAL A 67 0.34 -4.23 -0.76
CA VAL A 67 -0.66 -4.63 0.25
C VAL A 67 -1.79 -3.61 0.23
N VAL A 68 -3.00 -4.06 -0.11
CA VAL A 68 -4.19 -3.21 -0.28
C VAL A 68 -5.27 -3.46 0.76
N ALA A 69 -5.19 -4.58 1.46
CA ALA A 69 -6.15 -4.93 2.51
C ALA A 69 -5.51 -5.74 3.63
N VAL A 70 -6.07 -5.62 4.81
CA VAL A 70 -5.74 -6.43 5.98
C VAL A 70 -7.01 -6.98 6.61
N CYS A 71 -6.91 -8.17 7.19
CA CYS A 71 -8.01 -8.80 7.90
C CYS A 71 -7.54 -9.44 9.20
N ASP A 72 -8.21 -9.14 10.29
CA ASP A 72 -8.01 -9.78 11.59
C ASP A 72 -9.27 -9.59 12.43
N PRO A 73 -9.79 -10.62 13.12
CA PRO A 73 -10.94 -10.46 14.02
C PRO A 73 -10.65 -9.46 15.14
N ASN A 74 -9.41 -9.41 15.64
CA ASN A 74 -9.00 -8.40 16.62
C ASN A 74 -8.85 -7.03 15.95
N GLN A 75 -9.38 -6.01 16.57
CA GLN A 75 -9.26 -4.64 16.07
C GLN A 75 -7.88 -4.08 16.38
N ASP A 76 -7.57 -3.88 17.64
CA ASP A 76 -6.26 -3.46 18.16
C ASP A 76 -6.02 -4.23 19.46
N SER A 77 -4.95 -4.99 19.52
CA SER A 77 -4.62 -5.83 20.66
C SER A 77 -3.14 -5.71 20.99
N SER A 78 -2.82 -5.83 22.26
CA SER A 78 -1.44 -5.89 22.75
C SER A 78 -1.11 -7.23 23.40
N ASP A 79 -1.98 -8.25 23.22
CA ASP A 79 -1.89 -9.53 23.94
C ASP A 79 -1.27 -10.67 23.11
N TYR A 80 -0.79 -10.34 21.93
CA TYR A 80 -0.07 -11.32 21.09
C TYR A 80 1.22 -11.79 21.77
N VAL A 81 1.65 -13.00 21.39
CA VAL A 81 2.87 -13.62 21.90
C VAL A 81 3.99 -13.46 20.86
N GLU A 82 5.19 -13.15 21.30
CA GLU A 82 6.38 -13.10 20.45
C GLU A 82 7.51 -13.95 21.01
N TRP A 83 8.38 -14.44 20.13
CA TRP A 83 9.52 -15.29 20.51
C TRP A 83 10.69 -14.49 21.08
N GLY A 84 10.81 -13.23 20.72
CA GLY A 84 11.87 -12.34 21.19
C GLY A 84 11.29 -11.06 21.78
N LYS A 85 11.87 -10.56 22.85
CA LYS A 85 11.39 -9.33 23.49
C LYS A 85 11.37 -8.16 22.52
N ASP A 86 10.19 -7.55 22.34
CA ASP A 86 9.96 -6.41 21.45
C ASP A 86 10.35 -6.65 19.98
N SER A 87 10.43 -7.92 19.54
CA SER A 87 10.91 -8.25 18.20
C SER A 87 10.01 -7.69 17.09
N VAL A 88 8.68 -7.79 17.22
CA VAL A 88 7.71 -7.26 16.25
C VAL A 88 7.80 -5.74 16.19
N ARG A 89 7.74 -5.10 17.36
CA ARG A 89 7.78 -3.63 17.43
C ARG A 89 9.10 -3.07 16.88
N SER A 90 10.23 -3.68 17.24
CA SER A 90 11.54 -3.21 16.76
C SER A 90 11.72 -3.40 15.26
N THR A 91 11.24 -4.53 14.69
CA THR A 91 11.29 -4.80 13.25
C THR A 91 10.47 -3.77 12.48
N ILE A 92 9.23 -3.52 12.90
CA ILE A 92 8.35 -2.56 12.24
C ILE A 92 8.89 -1.13 12.42
N ALA A 93 9.30 -0.75 13.64
CA ALA A 93 9.85 0.57 13.92
C ALA A 93 11.10 0.89 13.07
N ALA A 94 12.01 -0.10 12.96
CA ALA A 94 13.19 0.02 12.11
C ALA A 94 12.84 0.16 10.63
N GLY A 95 11.96 -0.68 10.15
CA GLY A 95 11.56 -0.68 8.74
C GLY A 95 10.74 0.53 8.33
N LEU A 96 9.96 1.13 9.23
CA LEU A 96 9.29 2.41 9.04
C LEU A 96 10.20 3.62 9.24
N GLY A 97 11.44 3.45 9.73
CA GLY A 97 12.28 4.57 10.14
C GLY A 97 11.69 5.38 11.32
N ARG A 98 10.84 4.76 12.13
CA ARG A 98 10.09 5.40 13.23
C ARG A 98 10.42 4.74 14.59
N PRO A 99 11.56 5.06 15.22
CA PRO A 99 12.04 4.37 16.41
C PRO A 99 11.11 4.50 17.63
N GLN A 100 10.16 5.43 17.60
CA GLN A 100 9.16 5.61 18.66
C GLN A 100 7.80 4.95 18.32
N TRP A 101 7.70 4.22 17.19
CA TRP A 101 6.46 3.58 16.80
C TRP A 101 5.94 2.66 17.91
N ARG A 102 4.74 2.95 18.41
CA ARG A 102 4.04 2.24 19.50
C ARG A 102 4.91 1.92 20.74
N LYS A 103 5.95 2.71 21.01
CA LYS A 103 6.79 2.55 22.19
C LYS A 103 5.99 2.83 23.46
N GLY A 104 5.97 1.87 24.39
CA GLY A 104 5.20 1.98 25.63
C GLY A 104 3.70 1.68 25.49
N ALA A 105 3.22 1.31 24.33
CA ALA A 105 1.82 0.95 24.08
C ALA A 105 1.55 -0.53 24.38
N GLY A 106 1.72 -0.96 25.62
CA GLY A 106 1.45 -2.34 26.02
C GLY A 106 2.50 -3.35 25.58
N ARG A 107 2.12 -4.62 25.40
CA ARG A 107 2.97 -5.75 25.05
C ARG A 107 3.20 -5.82 23.52
N VAL A 108 2.82 -6.90 22.86
CA VAL A 108 3.01 -7.12 21.44
C VAL A 108 1.81 -6.57 20.67
N PRO A 109 2.00 -5.54 19.81
CA PRO A 109 0.90 -4.98 19.04
C PRO A 109 0.43 -5.95 17.95
N GLY A 110 -0.87 -5.98 17.68
CA GLY A 110 -1.46 -6.75 16.61
C GLY A 110 -2.93 -6.39 16.37
N GLY A 111 -3.51 -7.00 15.35
CA GLY A 111 -4.88 -6.73 14.91
C GLY A 111 -4.96 -5.88 13.65
N ARG A 112 -6.17 -5.79 13.07
CA ARG A 112 -6.40 -5.17 11.76
C ARG A 112 -6.06 -3.67 11.71
N ASP A 113 -6.28 -2.94 12.80
CA ASP A 113 -5.96 -1.50 12.84
C ASP A 113 -4.45 -1.28 12.89
N VAL A 114 -3.71 -2.14 13.59
CA VAL A 114 -2.25 -2.14 13.60
C VAL A 114 -1.70 -2.47 12.21
N GLY A 115 -2.24 -3.52 11.57
CA GLY A 115 -1.86 -3.90 10.21
C GLY A 115 -2.10 -2.77 9.21
N LYS A 116 -3.28 -2.17 9.24
CA LYS A 116 -3.63 -1.01 8.41
C LYS A 116 -2.69 0.18 8.65
N GLU A 117 -2.43 0.53 9.90
CA GLU A 117 -1.51 1.60 10.27
C GLU A 117 -0.12 1.38 9.66
N VAL A 118 0.43 0.18 9.79
CA VAL A 118 1.76 -0.16 9.24
C VAL A 118 1.79 0.01 7.72
N VAL A 119 0.79 -0.51 7.01
CA VAL A 119 0.69 -0.38 5.55
C VAL A 119 0.60 1.09 5.12
N GLU A 120 -0.30 1.85 5.76
CA GLU A 120 -0.52 3.24 5.42
C GLU A 120 0.69 4.13 5.73
N LEU A 121 1.38 3.91 6.85
CA LEU A 121 2.62 4.62 7.18
C LEU A 121 3.72 4.31 6.17
N TYR A 122 3.93 3.04 5.83
CA TYR A 122 4.95 2.62 4.90
C TYR A 122 4.78 3.25 3.50
N TYR A 123 3.56 3.23 2.97
CA TYR A 123 3.31 3.81 1.65
C TYR A 123 3.22 5.35 1.68
N SER A 124 2.79 5.95 2.79
CA SER A 124 2.77 7.41 2.94
C SER A 124 4.16 8.01 2.85
N ASP A 125 5.17 7.37 3.45
CA ASP A 125 6.55 7.84 3.41
C ASP A 125 7.16 7.75 1.99
N LYS A 126 6.57 6.94 1.11
CA LYS A 126 7.01 6.76 -0.29
C LYS A 126 6.13 7.51 -1.30
N ALA A 127 4.98 8.01 -0.89
CA ALA A 127 4.09 8.74 -1.77
C ALA A 127 4.57 10.18 -1.98
N PRO A 128 4.61 10.70 -3.23
CA PRO A 128 5.00 12.08 -3.52
C PRO A 128 4.13 13.13 -2.80
N SER A 129 2.88 12.79 -2.52
CA SER A 129 1.91 13.65 -1.82
C SER A 129 1.98 13.54 -0.30
N GLY A 130 2.82 12.66 0.26
CA GLY A 130 2.99 12.49 1.70
C GLY A 130 1.78 11.88 2.42
N GLY A 131 0.86 11.22 1.72
CA GLY A 131 -0.30 10.58 2.34
C GLY A 131 -0.81 9.39 1.54
N TYR A 132 -1.03 8.26 2.18
CA TYR A 132 -1.65 7.06 1.62
C TYR A 132 -2.72 6.56 2.61
N ARG A 133 -3.93 6.33 2.10
CA ARG A 133 -5.10 5.84 2.85
C ARG A 133 -5.83 4.72 2.11
N GLY A 134 -5.10 3.97 1.32
CA GLY A 134 -5.64 2.96 0.42
C GLY A 134 -5.71 1.54 0.98
N CYS A 135 -5.43 1.32 2.27
CA CYS A 135 -5.52 0.00 2.87
C CYS A 135 -6.91 -0.23 3.47
N ALA A 136 -7.65 -1.19 2.91
CA ALA A 136 -8.92 -1.64 3.47
C ALA A 136 -8.71 -2.51 4.72
N SER A 137 -9.69 -2.54 5.62
CA SER A 137 -9.60 -3.28 6.89
C SER A 137 -10.89 -4.08 7.12
N TYR A 138 -10.75 -5.38 7.39
CA TYR A 138 -11.86 -6.31 7.56
C TYR A 138 -11.73 -7.09 8.87
N ALA A 139 -12.85 -7.35 9.53
CA ALA A 139 -12.90 -8.21 10.71
C ALA A 139 -13.07 -9.70 10.34
N ASP A 140 -13.79 -9.97 9.26
CA ASP A 140 -14.05 -11.30 8.72
C ASP A 140 -13.44 -11.45 7.33
N PHE A 141 -12.70 -12.53 7.10
CA PHE A 141 -12.08 -12.80 5.80
C PHE A 141 -13.11 -13.08 4.69
N ARG A 142 -14.33 -13.48 5.04
CA ARG A 142 -15.41 -13.69 4.06
C ARG A 142 -15.84 -12.35 3.49
N ASP A 143 -16.01 -11.34 4.35
CA ASP A 143 -16.32 -9.98 3.93
C ASP A 143 -15.20 -9.40 3.05
N LEU A 144 -13.95 -9.71 3.38
CA LEU A 144 -12.80 -9.33 2.56
C LEU A 144 -12.92 -9.96 1.17
N LEU A 145 -13.12 -11.27 1.07
CA LEU A 145 -13.18 -11.98 -0.22
C LEU A 145 -14.40 -11.59 -1.07
N GLU A 146 -15.51 -11.22 -0.44
CA GLU A 146 -16.71 -10.76 -1.15
C GLU A 146 -16.59 -9.33 -1.69
N ASN A 147 -15.94 -8.45 -0.94
CA ASN A 147 -15.94 -7.01 -1.21
C ASN A 147 -14.68 -6.47 -1.86
N ALA A 148 -13.54 -7.12 -1.67
CA ALA A 148 -12.28 -6.68 -2.23
C ALA A 148 -12.06 -7.27 -3.63
N LYS A 149 -12.55 -6.57 -4.66
CA LYS A 149 -12.54 -7.04 -6.05
C LYS A 149 -11.19 -6.90 -6.76
N ASP A 150 -10.30 -6.08 -6.21
CA ASP A 150 -9.02 -5.74 -6.82
C ASP A 150 -7.84 -6.39 -6.08
N ILE A 151 -8.03 -7.66 -5.65
CA ILE A 151 -6.99 -8.45 -4.96
C ILE A 151 -6.58 -9.60 -5.89
N ASP A 152 -5.28 -9.66 -6.22
CA ASP A 152 -4.69 -10.73 -7.03
C ASP A 152 -4.33 -11.95 -6.17
N ALA A 153 -3.93 -11.73 -4.91
CA ALA A 153 -3.48 -12.78 -4.01
C ALA A 153 -3.85 -12.51 -2.54
N VAL A 154 -3.95 -13.58 -1.79
CA VAL A 154 -4.20 -13.54 -0.35
C VAL A 154 -3.07 -14.27 0.38
N LYS A 155 -2.49 -13.61 1.37
CA LYS A 155 -1.56 -14.25 2.31
C LYS A 155 -2.29 -14.55 3.61
N VAL A 156 -2.27 -15.81 4.03
CA VAL A 156 -2.93 -16.29 5.25
C VAL A 156 -1.90 -16.60 6.32
N MET A 157 -2.00 -15.93 7.46
CA MET A 157 -1.12 -16.04 8.63
C MET A 157 -1.96 -16.19 9.91
N THR A 158 -2.87 -17.14 9.88
CA THR A 158 -3.68 -17.55 11.05
C THR A 158 -3.05 -18.76 11.75
N PRO A 159 -3.30 -18.97 13.05
CA PRO A 159 -2.89 -20.16 13.78
C PRO A 159 -3.48 -21.43 13.18
#